data_88e201ba619d5b33589d50fb9ede8b7e
#
_entry.id   88e201ba619d5b33589d50fb9ede8b7e
#
_cell.length_a   1.000
_cell.length_b   1.000
_cell.length_c   1.000
_cell.angle_alpha   90.00
_cell.angle_beta   90.00
_cell.angle_gamma   90.00
#
_symmetry.space_group_name_H-M   'P 1'
#
loop_
_entity.id
_entity.type
_entity.pdbx_description
1 polymer ?
#
loop_
_entity_poly.entity_id
_entity_poly.type
_entity_poly.pdbx_seq_one_letter_code
_entity_poly.pdbx_strand_id
1 'polypeptide(L)'
;MKAMRKILAVGLLAAVLAPATLLHADSEDAGFIRIQPEDIPWVDAPGYTGVKMAVIAGDPSKPGVYVVRVKFSPGVMSRPHFHPDDRYAIVIKGTWWTGTGDTFDPSKTVPVKAGGFMKHPAGAHHFDGAKDEEVILQLIGMGPGGTTMIHPEDGHTGPSK
;
A
#
# COMPACT_ATOMS: atom_id res chain seq x y z
N MET A 1 36.12 -45.16 -73.10
CA MET A 1 35.14 -45.07 -72.03
C MET A 1 35.68 -44.06 -70.97
N LYS A 2 35.20 -42.86 -70.93
CA LYS A 2 35.65 -41.77 -70.05
C LYS A 2 34.74 -41.69 -68.80
N ALA A 3 35.29 -41.94 -67.62
CA ALA A 3 34.62 -41.84 -66.37
C ALA A 3 34.62 -40.37 -65.90
N MET A 4 33.42 -39.83 -65.75
CA MET A 4 33.20 -38.47 -65.30
C MET A 4 33.11 -38.39 -63.76
N ARG A 5 34.11 -37.78 -63.11
CA ARG A 5 34.14 -37.56 -61.67
C ARG A 5 33.25 -36.39 -61.34
N LYS A 6 32.22 -36.66 -60.57
CA LYS A 6 31.35 -35.57 -59.96
C LYS A 6 32.09 -35.05 -58.73
N ILE A 7 32.42 -33.76 -58.72
CA ILE A 7 32.95 -33.03 -57.55
C ILE A 7 31.73 -32.53 -56.79
N LEU A 8 31.61 -33.02 -55.54
CA LEU A 8 30.58 -32.54 -54.58
C LEU A 8 31.18 -31.35 -53.85
N ALA A 9 30.66 -30.15 -54.09
CA ALA A 9 31.01 -28.97 -53.32
C ALA A 9 30.21 -28.95 -52.02
N VAL A 10 30.91 -29.15 -50.88
CA VAL A 10 30.31 -28.96 -49.54
C VAL A 10 30.42 -27.49 -49.18
N GLY A 11 29.29 -26.81 -49.23
CA GLY A 11 29.19 -25.42 -48.77
C GLY A 11 29.19 -25.36 -47.24
N LEU A 12 30.26 -24.79 -46.67
CA LEU A 12 30.35 -24.51 -45.22
C LEU A 12 29.56 -23.24 -44.91
N LEU A 13 28.36 -23.41 -44.31
CA LEU A 13 27.56 -22.31 -43.82
C LEU A 13 28.12 -21.86 -42.47
N ALA A 14 28.90 -20.78 -42.47
CA ALA A 14 29.38 -20.16 -41.25
C ALA A 14 28.21 -19.37 -40.58
N ALA A 15 27.67 -19.93 -39.53
CA ALA A 15 26.72 -19.20 -38.66
C ALA A 15 27.49 -18.14 -37.89
N VAL A 16 27.27 -16.87 -38.27
CA VAL A 16 27.76 -15.73 -37.49
C VAL A 16 26.83 -15.60 -36.25
N LEU A 17 27.30 -16.10 -35.11
CA LEU A 17 26.72 -15.76 -33.80
C LEU A 17 27.07 -14.30 -33.52
N ALA A 18 26.08 -13.39 -33.71
CA ALA A 18 26.17 -12.06 -33.15
C ALA A 18 26.14 -12.15 -31.61
N PRO A 19 27.07 -11.51 -30.88
CA PRO A 19 26.98 -11.48 -29.44
C PRO A 19 25.69 -10.71 -29.07
N ALA A 20 24.78 -11.37 -28.37
CA ALA A 20 23.68 -10.69 -27.70
C ALA A 20 24.30 -9.77 -26.63
N THR A 21 24.46 -8.52 -26.95
CA THR A 21 24.73 -7.49 -25.94
C THR A 21 23.52 -7.47 -25.02
N LEU A 22 23.64 -8.11 -23.86
CA LEU A 22 22.78 -7.83 -22.72
C LEU A 22 22.96 -6.34 -22.44
N LEU A 23 21.96 -5.55 -22.88
CA LEU A 23 21.75 -4.21 -22.38
C LEU A 23 21.53 -4.36 -20.89
N HIS A 24 22.58 -4.24 -20.09
CA HIS A 24 22.46 -3.83 -18.70
C HIS A 24 21.91 -2.41 -18.80
N ALA A 25 20.61 -2.26 -18.64
CA ALA A 25 20.06 -1.01 -18.20
C ALA A 25 20.66 -0.78 -16.81
N ASP A 26 21.76 -0.03 -16.76
CA ASP A 26 22.22 0.63 -15.55
C ASP A 26 21.04 1.53 -15.15
N SER A 27 20.18 1.02 -14.26
CA SER A 27 19.02 1.76 -13.84
C SER A 27 19.51 2.84 -12.88
N GLU A 28 19.66 4.06 -13.39
CA GLU A 28 19.77 5.27 -12.55
C GLU A 28 18.62 5.34 -11.54
N ASP A 29 17.60 4.51 -11.72
CA ASP A 29 16.40 4.36 -10.89
C ASP A 29 16.45 3.21 -9.87
N ALA A 30 17.62 2.55 -9.70
CA ALA A 30 17.75 1.45 -8.72
C ALA A 30 17.40 1.94 -7.30
N GLY A 31 16.31 1.42 -6.75
CA GLY A 31 15.84 1.74 -5.40
C GLY A 31 14.88 2.94 -5.31
N PHE A 32 14.66 3.69 -6.39
CA PHE A 32 13.62 4.72 -6.41
C PHE A 32 12.22 4.12 -6.61
N ILE A 33 11.26 4.57 -5.80
CA ILE A 33 9.84 4.21 -5.92
C ILE A 33 9.06 5.46 -6.38
N ARG A 34 8.40 5.36 -7.54
CA ARG A 34 7.55 6.44 -8.08
C ARG A 34 6.19 5.84 -8.45
N ILE A 35 5.14 6.25 -7.73
CA ILE A 35 3.77 5.78 -7.95
C ILE A 35 2.89 7.00 -8.13
N GLN A 36 2.23 7.10 -9.29
CA GLN A 36 1.25 8.15 -9.54
C GLN A 36 -0.06 7.86 -8.77
N PRO A 37 -0.90 8.86 -8.48
CA PRO A 37 -2.15 8.65 -7.77
C PRO A 37 -3.08 7.62 -8.43
N GLU A 38 -3.12 7.59 -9.75
CA GLU A 38 -3.91 6.66 -10.57
C GLU A 38 -3.39 5.22 -10.56
N ASP A 39 -2.09 5.04 -10.29
CA ASP A 39 -1.41 3.73 -10.30
C ASP A 39 -1.37 3.06 -8.92
N ILE A 40 -1.97 3.66 -7.89
CA ILE A 40 -1.98 3.10 -6.54
C ILE A 40 -2.77 1.78 -6.54
N PRO A 41 -2.15 0.65 -6.12
CA PRO A 41 -2.75 -0.68 -6.16
C PRO A 41 -3.74 -0.89 -4.99
N TRP A 42 -4.89 -0.23 -5.05
CA TRP A 42 -5.90 -0.32 -4.02
C TRP A 42 -6.55 -1.71 -3.96
N VAL A 43 -6.55 -2.30 -2.76
CA VAL A 43 -7.29 -3.54 -2.44
C VAL A 43 -8.25 -3.27 -1.27
N ASP A 44 -9.27 -4.08 -1.13
CA ASP A 44 -10.17 -3.99 0.02
C ASP A 44 -9.40 -4.37 1.31
N ALA A 45 -9.55 -3.56 2.35
CA ALA A 45 -8.88 -3.81 3.62
C ALA A 45 -9.53 -5.03 4.31
N PRO A 46 -8.75 -6.07 4.66
CA PRO A 46 -9.30 -7.29 5.25
C PRO A 46 -10.07 -7.00 6.55
N GLY A 47 -11.33 -7.45 6.61
CA GLY A 47 -12.21 -7.25 7.75
C GLY A 47 -12.91 -5.89 7.82
N TYR A 48 -12.59 -4.95 6.93
CA TYR A 48 -13.18 -3.60 6.91
C TYR A 48 -14.13 -3.42 5.73
N THR A 49 -15.35 -3.01 5.97
CA THR A 49 -16.31 -2.63 4.92
C THR A 49 -16.15 -1.16 4.56
N GLY A 50 -16.04 -0.86 3.26
CA GLY A 50 -15.90 0.52 2.77
C GLY A 50 -14.53 1.14 3.01
N VAL A 51 -13.51 0.33 3.30
CA VAL A 51 -12.12 0.76 3.45
C VAL A 51 -11.24 0.02 2.45
N LYS A 52 -10.36 0.76 1.77
CA LYS A 52 -9.32 0.19 0.91
C LYS A 52 -7.94 0.53 1.45
N MET A 53 -6.97 -0.33 1.15
CA MET A 53 -5.57 -0.09 1.50
C MET A 53 -4.66 -0.37 0.31
N ALA A 54 -3.46 0.21 0.35
CA ALA A 54 -2.39 -0.07 -0.59
C ALA A 54 -1.05 -0.01 0.13
N VAL A 55 -0.20 -1.00 -0.05
CA VAL A 55 1.19 -0.95 0.39
C VAL A 55 1.98 -0.13 -0.63
N ILE A 56 2.58 0.96 -0.18
CA ILE A 56 3.36 1.89 -1.02
C ILE A 56 4.85 1.54 -0.97
N ALA A 57 5.35 1.18 0.21
CA ALA A 57 6.74 0.76 0.40
C ALA A 57 6.85 -0.14 1.64
N GLY A 58 7.86 -0.99 1.65
CA GLY A 58 8.09 -1.95 2.74
C GLY A 58 7.07 -3.08 2.77
N ASP A 59 7.05 -3.80 3.89
CA ASP A 59 6.12 -4.92 4.14
C ASP A 59 5.60 -4.81 5.58
N PRO A 60 4.31 -4.48 5.78
CA PRO A 60 3.75 -4.33 7.12
C PRO A 60 3.81 -5.59 7.99
N SER A 61 4.02 -6.77 7.39
CA SER A 61 4.11 -8.05 8.12
C SER A 61 5.51 -8.39 8.61
N LYS A 62 6.53 -7.62 8.20
CA LYS A 62 7.95 -7.87 8.50
C LYS A 62 8.58 -6.74 9.31
N PRO A 63 9.68 -7.02 10.03
CA PRO A 63 10.47 -5.96 10.67
C PRO A 63 10.96 -4.92 9.66
N GLY A 64 10.83 -3.64 10.01
CA GLY A 64 11.28 -2.51 9.21
C GLY A 64 10.20 -1.47 8.97
N VAL A 65 10.58 -0.36 8.35
CA VAL A 65 9.64 0.72 8.01
C VAL A 65 8.71 0.27 6.89
N TYR A 66 7.43 0.55 7.05
CA TYR A 66 6.45 0.42 5.97
C TYR A 66 5.69 1.74 5.76
N VAL A 67 5.22 1.91 4.53
CA VAL A 67 4.32 3.00 4.13
C VAL A 67 3.09 2.38 3.49
N VAL A 68 1.92 2.67 4.03
CA VAL A 68 0.63 2.25 3.47
C VAL A 68 -0.25 3.46 3.25
N ARG A 69 -1.14 3.38 2.26
CA ARG A 69 -2.27 4.31 2.13
C ARG A 69 -3.55 3.61 2.50
N VAL A 70 -4.43 4.35 3.16
CA VAL A 70 -5.77 3.90 3.55
C VAL A 70 -6.78 4.88 2.99
N LYS A 71 -7.87 4.35 2.44
CA LYS A 71 -8.96 5.12 1.86
C LYS A 71 -10.26 4.70 2.54
N PHE A 72 -10.94 5.66 3.16
CA PHE A 72 -12.27 5.50 3.72
C PHE A 72 -13.32 6.04 2.76
N SER A 73 -14.35 5.26 2.49
CA SER A 73 -15.54 5.74 1.80
C SER A 73 -16.31 6.73 2.68
N PRO A 74 -17.08 7.68 2.11
CA PRO A 74 -17.94 8.57 2.89
C PRO A 74 -18.86 7.77 3.83
N GLY A 75 -19.01 8.22 5.04
CA GLY A 75 -19.88 7.59 6.05
C GLY A 75 -19.27 6.40 6.79
N VAL A 76 -18.01 6.06 6.55
CA VAL A 76 -17.36 4.88 7.13
C VAL A 76 -16.28 5.29 8.13
N MET A 77 -16.31 4.69 9.31
CA MET A 77 -15.27 4.83 10.33
C MET A 77 -14.81 3.48 10.85
N SER A 78 -13.52 3.35 11.19
CA SER A 78 -13.02 2.22 11.98
C SER A 78 -13.59 2.31 13.40
N ARG A 79 -13.87 1.15 13.99
CA ARG A 79 -14.26 1.07 15.40
C ARG A 79 -13.06 1.15 16.33
N PRO A 80 -13.25 1.33 17.64
CA PRO A 80 -12.16 1.42 18.61
C PRO A 80 -11.18 0.26 18.49
N HIS A 81 -9.91 0.62 18.32
CA HIS A 81 -8.80 -0.30 18.13
C HIS A 81 -7.49 0.35 18.57
N PHE A 82 -6.42 -0.44 18.59
CA PHE A 82 -5.06 0.04 18.82
C PHE A 82 -4.05 -0.71 17.94
N HIS A 83 -2.82 -0.19 17.91
CA HIS A 83 -1.69 -0.76 17.18
C HIS A 83 -0.54 -1.07 18.14
N PRO A 84 0.29 -2.09 17.85
CA PRO A 84 1.41 -2.46 18.73
C PRO A 84 2.51 -1.40 18.76
N ASP A 85 2.68 -0.61 17.69
CA ASP A 85 3.72 0.38 17.52
C ASP A 85 3.18 1.76 17.17
N ASP A 86 4.00 2.79 17.34
CA ASP A 86 3.69 4.14 16.90
C ASP A 86 3.42 4.18 15.40
N ARG A 87 2.34 4.87 15.01
CA ARG A 87 2.03 5.13 13.60
C ARG A 87 1.88 6.62 13.34
N TYR A 88 2.39 7.06 12.22
CA TYR A 88 2.37 8.45 11.80
C TYR A 88 1.46 8.59 10.58
N ALA A 89 0.41 9.41 10.71
CA ALA A 89 -0.60 9.61 9.70
C ALA A 89 -0.51 11.01 9.09
N ILE A 90 -0.56 11.07 7.77
CA ILE A 90 -0.70 12.31 7.00
C ILE A 90 -1.99 12.23 6.19
N VAL A 91 -2.84 13.24 6.29
CA VAL A 91 -4.06 13.31 5.48
C VAL A 91 -3.70 13.83 4.09
N ILE A 92 -3.94 12.99 3.06
CA ILE A 92 -3.70 13.34 1.65
C ILE A 92 -4.94 14.02 1.05
N LYS A 93 -6.14 13.52 1.38
CA LYS A 93 -7.40 14.00 0.82
C LYS A 93 -8.50 13.97 1.88
N GLY A 94 -9.39 14.95 1.82
CA GLY A 94 -10.57 15.05 2.66
C GLY A 94 -10.30 15.51 4.09
N THR A 95 -11.29 15.32 4.93
CA THR A 95 -11.23 15.60 6.37
C THR A 95 -11.34 14.30 7.15
N TRP A 96 -10.26 13.91 7.78
CA TRP A 96 -10.17 12.71 8.61
C TRP A 96 -10.69 13.02 10.01
N TRP A 97 -11.69 12.29 10.46
CA TRP A 97 -12.31 12.44 11.77
C TRP A 97 -11.76 11.40 12.75
N THR A 98 -11.19 11.85 13.86
CA THR A 98 -10.45 11.02 14.81
C THR A 98 -11.03 11.15 16.20
N GLY A 99 -11.25 10.02 16.88
CA GLY A 99 -11.67 9.93 18.27
C GLY A 99 -10.74 9.05 19.08
N THR A 100 -10.72 9.20 20.39
CA THR A 100 -9.89 8.44 21.32
C THR A 100 -10.74 7.71 22.35
N GLY A 101 -10.20 6.57 22.87
CA GLY A 101 -10.85 5.73 23.87
C GLY A 101 -11.58 4.54 23.29
N ASP A 102 -12.30 3.83 24.15
CA ASP A 102 -12.89 2.52 23.89
C ASP A 102 -14.33 2.59 23.37
N THR A 103 -14.99 3.74 23.57
CA THR A 103 -16.36 3.94 23.17
C THR A 103 -16.43 4.55 21.78
N PHE A 104 -17.12 3.88 20.85
CA PHE A 104 -17.36 4.38 19.50
C PHE A 104 -18.41 5.49 19.54
N ASP A 105 -17.98 6.75 19.45
CA ASP A 105 -18.85 7.91 19.42
C ASP A 105 -18.40 8.90 18.33
N PRO A 106 -18.90 8.76 17.09
CA PRO A 106 -18.56 9.67 16.00
C PRO A 106 -18.81 11.13 16.27
N SER A 107 -19.72 11.48 17.21
CA SER A 107 -20.02 12.87 17.56
C SER A 107 -18.87 13.56 18.30
N LYS A 108 -18.01 12.78 18.96
CA LYS A 108 -16.85 13.27 19.73
C LYS A 108 -15.53 13.26 18.96
N THR A 109 -15.59 13.16 17.65
CA THR A 109 -14.38 13.15 16.82
C THR A 109 -13.86 14.55 16.52
N VAL A 110 -12.55 14.66 16.36
CA VAL A 110 -11.82 15.89 16.00
C VAL A 110 -11.38 15.80 14.54
N PRO A 111 -11.58 16.85 13.71
CA PRO A 111 -11.17 16.82 12.31
C PRO A 111 -9.68 17.09 12.12
N VAL A 112 -9.06 16.33 11.24
CA VAL A 112 -7.71 16.58 10.69
C VAL A 112 -7.86 16.72 9.18
N LYS A 113 -7.58 17.90 8.64
CA LYS A 113 -7.77 18.22 7.21
C LYS A 113 -6.57 17.78 6.38
N ALA A 114 -6.75 17.73 5.06
CA ALA A 114 -5.67 17.46 4.11
C ALA A 114 -4.44 18.33 4.38
N GLY A 115 -3.23 17.73 4.38
CA GLY A 115 -1.97 18.32 4.84
C GLY A 115 -1.74 18.22 6.36
N GLY A 116 -2.75 17.85 7.13
CA GLY A 116 -2.65 17.64 8.57
C GLY A 116 -1.93 16.33 8.94
N PHE A 117 -1.49 16.27 10.18
CA PHE A 117 -0.70 15.18 10.75
C PHE A 117 -1.30 14.71 12.08
N MET A 118 -1.23 13.41 12.33
CA MET A 118 -1.54 12.80 13.61
C MET A 118 -0.58 11.65 13.91
N LYS A 119 -0.18 11.50 15.16
CA LYS A 119 0.49 10.30 15.67
C LYS A 119 -0.52 9.43 16.40
N HIS A 120 -0.56 8.14 16.09
CA HIS A 120 -1.16 7.12 16.95
C HIS A 120 -0.05 6.51 17.82
N PRO A 121 -0.03 6.77 19.13
CA PRO A 121 0.93 6.12 20.01
C PRO A 121 0.66 4.62 20.11
N ALA A 122 1.71 3.83 20.31
CA ALA A 122 1.60 2.40 20.57
C ALA A 122 0.63 2.12 21.72
N GLY A 123 -0.31 1.19 21.52
CA GLY A 123 -1.32 0.79 22.49
C GLY A 123 -2.41 1.83 22.78
N ALA A 124 -2.37 3.02 22.17
CA ALA A 124 -3.41 4.03 22.40
C ALA A 124 -4.70 3.70 21.65
N HIS A 125 -5.80 3.58 22.39
CA HIS A 125 -7.12 3.25 21.83
C HIS A 125 -7.71 4.44 21.08
N HIS A 126 -8.17 4.22 19.87
CA HIS A 126 -8.72 5.24 18.99
C HIS A 126 -9.71 4.64 17.98
N PHE A 127 -10.47 5.53 17.36
CA PHE A 127 -11.33 5.23 16.21
C PHE A 127 -11.31 6.43 15.26
N ASP A 128 -11.46 6.19 13.96
CA ASP A 128 -11.28 7.24 12.98
C ASP A 128 -11.92 6.88 11.62
N GLY A 129 -12.08 7.87 10.75
CA GLY A 129 -12.59 7.61 9.41
C GLY A 129 -13.13 8.84 8.70
N ALA A 130 -14.09 8.59 7.82
CA ALA A 130 -14.72 9.58 6.95
C ALA A 130 -16.17 9.86 7.34
N LYS A 131 -16.58 11.13 7.33
CA LYS A 131 -18.00 11.52 7.46
C LYS A 131 -18.61 11.74 6.08
N ASP A 132 -18.54 12.95 5.58
CA ASP A 132 -19.34 13.35 4.41
C ASP A 132 -18.59 13.16 3.07
N GLU A 133 -17.27 12.96 3.11
CA GLU A 133 -16.40 12.84 1.93
C GLU A 133 -15.40 11.70 2.05
N GLU A 134 -14.85 11.24 0.91
CA GLU A 134 -13.76 10.27 0.89
C GLU A 134 -12.51 10.83 1.57
N VAL A 135 -11.89 10.02 2.41
CA VAL A 135 -10.63 10.35 3.08
C VAL A 135 -9.52 9.43 2.59
N ILE A 136 -8.36 10.00 2.27
CA ILE A 136 -7.14 9.25 1.96
C ILE A 136 -6.05 9.66 2.93
N LEU A 137 -5.48 8.67 3.61
CA LEU A 137 -4.36 8.80 4.54
C LEU A 137 -3.12 8.13 3.97
N GLN A 138 -1.95 8.64 4.35
CA GLN A 138 -0.70 7.89 4.30
C GLN A 138 -0.23 7.60 5.71
N LEU A 139 -0.02 6.33 6.01
CA LEU A 139 0.45 5.84 7.29
C LEU A 139 1.88 5.34 7.17
N ILE A 140 2.71 5.69 8.12
CA ILE A 140 4.09 5.22 8.26
C ILE A 140 4.21 4.54 9.62
N GLY A 141 4.75 3.34 9.64
CA GLY A 141 4.95 2.58 10.87
C GLY A 141 6.17 1.67 10.80
N MET A 142 6.44 1.02 11.92
CA MET A 142 7.39 -0.07 12.02
C MET A 142 6.65 -1.40 12.01
N GLY A 143 7.14 -2.36 11.21
CA GLY A 143 6.59 -3.70 11.20
C GLY A 143 7.36 -4.64 12.16
N PRO A 144 6.74 -5.77 12.54
CA PRO A 144 5.42 -6.23 12.10
C PRO A 144 4.30 -5.39 12.71
N GLY A 145 3.48 -4.77 11.85
CA GLY A 145 2.32 -3.99 12.26
C GLY A 145 1.11 -4.88 12.55
N GLY A 146 0.11 -4.29 13.18
CA GLY A 146 -1.13 -4.99 13.48
C GLY A 146 -2.23 -4.03 13.91
N THR A 147 -3.45 -4.56 14.00
CA THR A 147 -4.61 -3.86 14.56
C THR A 147 -5.33 -4.81 15.50
N THR A 148 -5.57 -4.36 16.73
CA THR A 148 -6.36 -5.11 17.71
C THR A 148 -7.64 -4.33 17.99
N MET A 149 -8.79 -4.95 17.69
CA MET A 149 -10.10 -4.37 17.98
C MET A 149 -10.41 -4.46 19.48
N ILE A 150 -10.98 -3.40 20.05
CA ILE A 150 -11.41 -3.38 21.46
C ILE A 150 -12.68 -4.22 21.64
N HIS A 151 -13.60 -4.11 20.67
CA HIS A 151 -14.86 -4.84 20.61
C HIS A 151 -14.97 -5.60 19.29
N PRO A 152 -14.28 -6.76 19.14
CA PRO A 152 -14.24 -7.50 17.88
C PRO A 152 -15.62 -8.03 17.45
N GLU A 153 -16.55 -8.24 18.39
CA GLU A 153 -17.93 -8.65 18.15
C GLU A 153 -18.73 -7.61 17.34
N ASP A 154 -18.35 -6.35 17.41
CA ASP A 154 -19.01 -5.26 16.68
C ASP A 154 -18.50 -5.11 15.23
N GLY A 155 -17.47 -5.88 14.83
CA GLY A 155 -16.78 -5.76 13.55
C GLY A 155 -15.77 -4.61 13.54
N HIS A 156 -15.16 -4.37 12.38
CA HIS A 156 -14.05 -3.41 12.26
C HIS A 156 -14.50 -1.99 11.88
N THR A 157 -15.67 -1.85 11.28
CA THR A 157 -16.21 -0.55 10.82
C THR A 157 -17.62 -0.28 11.33
N GLY A 158 -17.98 0.98 11.39
CA GLY A 158 -19.31 1.44 11.73
C GLY A 158 -19.67 2.74 10.98
N PRO A 159 -20.94 3.18 11.05
CA PRO A 159 -21.37 4.41 10.44
C PRO A 159 -20.78 5.63 11.16
N SER A 160 -20.56 6.71 10.41
CA SER A 160 -20.03 7.97 10.95
C SER A 160 -21.09 8.92 11.54
N LYS A 161 -22.36 8.50 11.47
CA LYS A 161 -23.54 9.26 11.98
C LYS A 161 -24.49 8.33 12.72
#